data_ff6e8a293b432336eec39aa79b09dcea
#
_entry.id   ff6e8a293b432336eec39aa79b09dcea
#
_cell.length_a   1.000
_cell.length_b   1.000
_cell.length_c   1.000
_cell.angle_alpha   90.00
_cell.angle_beta   90.00
_cell.angle_gamma   90.00
#
_symmetry.space_group_name_H-M   'P 1'
#
loop_
_entity.id
_entity.type
_entity.pdbx_description
1 polymer ?
#
loop_
_entity_poly.entity_id
_entity_poly.type
_entity_poly.pdbx_seq_one_letter_code
_entity_poly.pdbx_strand_id
1 'polypeptide(L)'
;MVKVTIIEETDDKIKILLADTDRAFVNSIRRSLVSDTPKMAIETVRFEMGTIEQEDVIWETNGPLPDEMIAQRLAMIPIPTRHEEFHFQDECPNCKELVEEDRGCPMCTMIYTCKAFGSEEGTMVTARDLNYLGDATLEIPELYKTIPITKLFRGQMVEFYATAI
;
A
#
# COMPACT_ATOMS: atom_id res chain seq x y z
N MET A 1 6.98 34.79 -17.95
CA MET A 1 6.88 34.32 -16.55
C MET A 1 5.77 33.27 -16.51
N VAL A 2 6.02 32.08 -16.01
CA VAL A 2 4.99 31.02 -15.96
C VAL A 2 3.79 31.49 -15.14
N LYS A 3 2.60 31.35 -15.69
CA LYS A 3 1.35 31.74 -15.03
C LYS A 3 0.61 30.48 -14.58
N VAL A 4 0.36 30.38 -13.28
CA VAL A 4 -0.30 29.25 -12.64
C VAL A 4 -1.72 29.63 -12.25
N THR A 5 -2.70 28.82 -12.66
CA THR A 5 -4.10 29.00 -12.29
C THR A 5 -4.65 27.66 -11.81
N ILE A 6 -5.17 27.58 -10.60
CA ILE A 6 -5.89 26.42 -10.10
C ILE A 6 -7.31 26.46 -10.64
N ILE A 7 -7.72 25.42 -11.36
CA ILE A 7 -9.06 25.31 -11.97
C ILE A 7 -10.01 24.55 -11.03
N GLU A 8 -9.50 23.52 -10.36
CA GLU A 8 -10.28 22.63 -9.50
C GLU A 8 -9.37 22.13 -8.38
N GLU A 9 -9.85 22.10 -7.16
CA GLU A 9 -9.14 21.56 -6.00
C GLU A 9 -10.15 20.80 -5.13
N THR A 10 -9.87 19.52 -4.87
CA THR A 10 -10.62 18.64 -3.98
C THR A 10 -9.63 17.89 -3.11
N ASP A 11 -10.09 17.12 -2.13
CA ASP A 11 -9.21 16.37 -1.21
C ASP A 11 -8.34 15.33 -1.94
N ASP A 12 -8.77 14.86 -3.11
CA ASP A 12 -8.12 13.79 -3.88
C ASP A 12 -7.57 14.24 -5.24
N LYS A 13 -7.87 15.49 -5.67
CA LYS A 13 -7.54 15.94 -7.01
C LYS A 13 -7.27 17.44 -7.08
N ILE A 14 -6.20 17.80 -7.75
CA ILE A 14 -5.93 19.17 -8.15
C ILE A 14 -5.80 19.28 -9.68
N LYS A 15 -6.45 20.27 -10.28
CA LYS A 15 -6.34 20.60 -11.70
C LYS A 15 -5.76 21.98 -11.89
N ILE A 16 -4.59 22.04 -12.52
CA ILE A 16 -3.82 23.26 -12.67
C ILE A 16 -3.68 23.59 -14.16
N LEU A 17 -3.84 24.87 -14.51
CA LEU A 17 -3.48 25.39 -15.82
C LEU A 17 -2.15 26.14 -15.70
N LEU A 18 -1.16 25.72 -16.50
CA LEU A 18 0.12 26.39 -16.67
C LEU A 18 0.12 27.11 -18.03
N ALA A 19 0.16 28.43 -18.01
CA ALA A 19 0.24 29.24 -19.21
C ALA A 19 1.60 29.96 -19.32
N ASP A 20 1.94 30.45 -20.51
CA ASP A 20 3.21 31.12 -20.81
C ASP A 20 4.45 30.25 -20.53
N THR A 21 4.32 28.94 -20.85
CA THR A 21 5.38 27.94 -20.68
C THR A 21 5.38 26.94 -21.83
N ASP A 22 6.45 26.16 -21.97
CA ASP A 22 6.54 25.13 -22.99
C ASP A 22 6.07 23.75 -22.49
N ARG A 23 5.80 22.83 -23.42
CA ARG A 23 5.33 21.48 -23.12
C ARG A 23 6.40 20.62 -22.42
N ALA A 24 7.69 20.87 -22.69
CA ALA A 24 8.77 20.10 -22.10
C ALA A 24 8.84 20.37 -20.60
N PHE A 25 8.74 21.63 -20.20
CA PHE A 25 8.71 22.03 -18.80
C PHE A 25 7.51 21.43 -18.04
N VAL A 26 6.29 21.53 -18.62
CA VAL A 26 5.08 20.95 -18.02
C VAL A 26 5.19 19.43 -17.87
N ASN A 27 5.73 18.75 -18.90
CA ASN A 27 5.93 17.30 -18.84
C ASN A 27 7.00 16.90 -17.82
N SER A 28 8.05 17.71 -17.64
CA SER A 28 9.05 17.48 -16.58
C SER A 28 8.40 17.54 -15.20
N ILE A 29 7.60 18.56 -14.92
CA ILE A 29 6.84 18.65 -13.65
C ILE A 29 5.96 17.41 -13.45
N ARG A 30 5.17 17.04 -14.46
CA ARG A 30 4.31 15.86 -14.39
C ARG A 30 5.10 14.58 -14.06
N ARG A 31 6.25 14.39 -14.68
CA ARG A 31 7.12 13.23 -14.44
C ARG A 31 7.72 13.25 -13.04
N SER A 32 8.23 14.38 -12.57
CA SER A 32 8.76 14.53 -11.22
C SER A 32 7.69 14.28 -10.15
N LEU A 33 6.45 14.71 -10.36
CA LEU A 33 5.35 14.41 -9.44
C LEU A 33 5.05 12.91 -9.33
N VAL A 34 5.33 12.14 -10.37
CA VAL A 34 5.11 10.68 -10.38
C VAL A 34 6.30 9.91 -9.82
N SER A 35 7.55 10.33 -10.13
CA SER A 35 8.76 9.56 -9.84
C SER A 35 9.51 10.05 -8.59
N ASP A 36 9.43 11.34 -8.28
CA ASP A 36 10.34 11.95 -7.31
C ASP A 36 9.63 12.36 -6.00
N THR A 37 8.28 12.28 -5.98
CA THR A 37 7.52 12.56 -4.74
C THR A 37 7.62 11.37 -3.80
N PRO A 38 8.26 11.51 -2.64
CA PRO A 38 8.39 10.43 -1.68
C PRO A 38 7.02 10.05 -1.11
N LYS A 39 6.78 8.76 -0.96
CA LYS A 39 5.55 8.23 -0.36
C LYS A 39 5.80 6.84 0.20
N MET A 40 5.05 6.50 1.24
CA MET A 40 5.00 5.15 1.78
C MET A 40 4.42 4.18 0.74
N ALA A 41 5.03 3.02 0.59
CA ALA A 41 4.53 1.93 -0.25
C ALA A 41 4.84 0.58 0.39
N ILE A 42 3.98 -0.42 0.18
CA ILE A 42 4.26 -1.78 0.62
C ILE A 42 5.41 -2.31 -0.23
N GLU A 43 6.54 -2.62 0.40
CA GLU A 43 7.74 -3.12 -0.25
C GLU A 43 7.99 -4.60 0.04
N THR A 44 7.70 -5.03 1.26
CA THR A 44 7.93 -6.42 1.67
C THR A 44 6.63 -7.06 2.15
N VAL A 45 6.40 -8.31 1.74
CA VAL A 45 5.26 -9.10 2.18
C VAL A 45 5.74 -10.46 2.67
N ARG A 46 5.39 -10.80 3.91
CA ARG A 46 5.62 -12.12 4.47
C ARG A 46 4.32 -12.90 4.50
N PHE A 47 4.23 -13.94 3.70
CA PHE A 47 3.09 -14.86 3.68
C PHE A 47 3.25 -15.92 4.76
N GLU A 48 2.18 -16.17 5.51
CA GLU A 48 2.09 -17.28 6.45
C GLU A 48 1.54 -18.50 5.70
N MET A 49 2.37 -19.53 5.56
CA MET A 49 2.02 -20.74 4.83
C MET A 49 1.54 -21.82 5.79
N GLY A 50 0.47 -22.51 5.43
CA GLY A 50 -0.03 -23.61 6.25
C GLY A 50 -1.46 -24.04 5.95
N THR A 51 -1.94 -24.92 6.80
CA THR A 51 -3.32 -25.42 6.80
C THR A 51 -3.92 -25.24 8.17
N ILE A 52 -5.18 -24.82 8.21
CA ILE A 52 -5.96 -24.67 9.45
C ILE A 52 -7.25 -25.48 9.27
N GLU A 53 -7.58 -26.31 10.25
CA GLU A 53 -8.87 -26.98 10.33
C GLU A 53 -9.81 -26.16 11.22
N GLN A 54 -10.89 -25.67 10.64
CA GLN A 54 -11.90 -24.91 11.36
C GLN A 54 -13.30 -25.26 10.81
N GLU A 55 -14.24 -25.56 11.72
CA GLU A 55 -15.64 -25.87 11.37
C GLU A 55 -15.78 -26.99 10.32
N ASP A 56 -15.02 -28.07 10.49
CA ASP A 56 -14.97 -29.22 9.58
C ASP A 56 -14.49 -28.88 8.15
N VAL A 57 -13.86 -27.73 7.96
CA VAL A 57 -13.23 -27.31 6.70
C VAL A 57 -11.72 -27.19 6.90
N ILE A 58 -10.98 -27.78 5.98
CA ILE A 58 -9.53 -27.58 5.89
C ILE A 58 -9.31 -26.34 5.03
N TRP A 59 -8.65 -25.35 5.60
CA TRP A 59 -8.26 -24.10 4.94
C TRP A 59 -6.78 -24.15 4.61
N GLU A 60 -6.45 -23.91 3.35
CA GLU A 60 -5.08 -23.88 2.86
C GLU A 60 -4.71 -22.49 2.36
N THR A 61 -3.46 -22.08 2.61
CA THR A 61 -2.93 -20.82 2.09
C THR A 61 -2.57 -20.88 0.60
N ASN A 62 -2.87 -21.98 -0.07
CA ASN A 62 -2.67 -22.15 -1.51
C ASN A 62 -3.82 -21.48 -2.29
N GLY A 63 -3.65 -20.19 -2.56
CA GLY A 63 -4.62 -19.38 -3.30
C GLY A 63 -4.54 -19.53 -4.82
N PRO A 64 -5.48 -18.89 -5.56
CA PRO A 64 -5.52 -18.97 -7.02
C PRO A 64 -4.47 -18.09 -7.71
N LEU A 65 -3.84 -17.17 -6.97
CA LEU A 65 -2.76 -16.32 -7.46
C LEU A 65 -1.45 -16.65 -6.75
N PRO A 66 -0.32 -16.65 -7.46
CA PRO A 66 1.01 -16.72 -6.86
C PRO A 66 1.26 -15.55 -5.90
N ASP A 67 2.05 -15.78 -4.86
CA ASP A 67 2.36 -14.78 -3.82
C ASP A 67 3.00 -13.52 -4.41
N GLU A 68 3.84 -13.65 -5.44
CA GLU A 68 4.46 -12.53 -6.13
C GLU A 68 3.43 -11.61 -6.80
N MET A 69 2.34 -12.19 -7.32
CA MET A 69 1.26 -11.41 -7.94
C MET A 69 0.44 -10.67 -6.88
N ILE A 70 0.26 -11.28 -5.71
CA ILE A 70 -0.40 -10.63 -4.56
C ILE A 70 0.49 -9.51 -4.05
N ALA A 71 1.79 -9.75 -3.85
CA ALA A 71 2.75 -8.75 -3.41
C ALA A 71 2.83 -7.55 -4.37
N GLN A 72 2.85 -7.80 -5.69
CA GLN A 72 2.83 -6.73 -6.69
C GLN A 72 1.56 -5.86 -6.58
N ARG A 73 0.39 -6.47 -6.37
CA ARG A 73 -0.86 -5.73 -6.19
C ARG A 73 -0.86 -4.90 -4.91
N LEU A 74 -0.32 -5.46 -3.82
CA LEU A 74 -0.18 -4.76 -2.55
C LEU A 74 0.72 -3.53 -2.67
N ALA A 75 1.84 -3.64 -3.39
CA ALA A 75 2.76 -2.53 -3.66
C ALA A 75 2.12 -1.36 -4.42
N MET A 76 1.01 -1.61 -5.15
CA MET A 76 0.28 -0.57 -5.89
C MET A 76 -0.88 0.05 -5.10
N ILE A 77 -1.17 -0.42 -3.89
CA ILE A 77 -2.21 0.18 -3.03
C ILE A 77 -1.67 1.49 -2.46
N PRO A 78 -2.38 2.63 -2.64
CA PRO A 78 -1.98 3.89 -2.06
C PRO A 78 -2.02 3.85 -0.53
N ILE A 79 -0.87 4.08 0.09
CA ILE A 79 -0.71 4.13 1.54
C ILE A 79 -0.70 5.59 1.99
N PRO A 80 -1.40 5.96 3.09
CA PRO A 80 -1.33 7.30 3.67
C PRO A 80 0.13 7.64 4.02
N THR A 81 0.60 8.78 3.55
CA THR A 81 1.96 9.24 3.82
C THR A 81 1.91 10.57 4.54
N ARG A 82 2.48 10.64 5.74
CA ARG A 82 2.64 11.86 6.52
C ARG A 82 4.11 12.20 6.62
N HIS A 83 4.59 13.09 5.76
CA HIS A 83 6.00 13.48 5.68
C HIS A 83 6.56 14.09 6.97
N GLU A 84 5.70 14.57 7.86
CA GLU A 84 6.10 15.10 9.15
C GLU A 84 6.36 14.01 10.21
N GLU A 85 5.77 12.83 10.02
CA GLU A 85 5.83 11.71 10.98
C GLU A 85 6.78 10.60 10.52
N PHE A 86 6.91 10.39 9.20
CA PHE A 86 7.70 9.32 8.62
C PHE A 86 8.99 9.83 7.97
N HIS A 87 10.06 9.09 8.19
CA HIS A 87 11.39 9.34 7.65
C HIS A 87 11.83 8.18 6.76
N PHE A 88 12.69 8.44 5.79
CA PHE A 88 13.40 7.36 5.11
C PHE A 88 14.21 6.54 6.12
N GLN A 89 14.35 5.25 5.91
CA GLN A 89 15.04 4.35 6.86
C GLN A 89 16.50 4.72 7.10
N ASP A 90 17.19 5.24 6.09
CA ASP A 90 18.57 5.72 6.16
C ASP A 90 18.72 7.09 6.86
N GLU A 91 17.66 7.88 6.89
CA GLU A 91 17.62 9.17 7.59
C GLU A 91 16.92 9.11 8.95
N CYS A 92 16.27 7.98 9.26
CA CYS A 92 15.49 7.80 10.48
C CYS A 92 16.37 7.94 11.73
N PRO A 93 16.01 8.80 12.70
CA PRO A 93 16.82 9.01 13.91
C PRO A 93 17.13 7.74 14.69
N ASN A 94 16.22 6.76 14.66
CA ASN A 94 16.34 5.49 15.39
C ASN A 94 17.02 4.38 14.57
N CYS A 95 17.00 4.45 13.24
CA CYS A 95 17.39 3.31 12.40
C CYS A 95 18.65 3.58 11.55
N LYS A 96 19.06 4.84 11.36
CA LYS A 96 20.15 5.21 10.44
C LYS A 96 21.49 4.56 10.75
N GLU A 97 21.75 4.22 12.03
CA GLU A 97 23.00 3.58 12.48
C GLU A 97 22.92 2.05 12.49
N LEU A 98 21.73 1.49 12.24
CA LEU A 98 21.49 0.05 12.19
C LEU A 98 21.84 -0.51 10.80
N VAL A 99 22.20 -1.79 10.76
CA VAL A 99 22.28 -2.52 9.49
C VAL A 99 20.91 -2.61 8.84
N GLU A 100 20.87 -2.68 7.51
CA GLU A 100 19.64 -2.61 6.73
C GLU A 100 18.58 -3.63 7.18
N GLU A 101 19.01 -4.84 7.54
CA GLU A 101 18.14 -5.94 8.01
C GLU A 101 17.44 -5.66 9.34
N ASP A 102 18.02 -4.81 10.19
CA ASP A 102 17.50 -4.44 11.51
C ASP A 102 16.69 -3.12 11.50
N ARG A 103 16.63 -2.45 10.36
CA ARG A 103 15.85 -1.22 10.20
C ARG A 103 14.36 -1.51 10.17
N GLY A 104 13.56 -0.68 10.82
CA GLY A 104 12.10 -0.80 10.82
C GLY A 104 11.50 -0.42 12.17
N CYS A 105 11.44 0.87 12.43
CA CYS A 105 10.76 1.38 13.63
C CYS A 105 9.45 2.11 13.24
N PRO A 106 8.56 2.40 14.20
CA PRO A 106 7.29 3.10 13.93
C PRO A 106 7.41 4.48 13.25
N MET A 107 8.62 5.07 13.21
CA MET A 107 8.87 6.36 12.53
C MET A 107 9.26 6.20 11.06
N CYS A 108 9.51 5.00 10.58
CA CYS A 108 9.94 4.74 9.21
C CYS A 108 9.28 3.51 8.58
N THR A 109 8.37 2.84 9.30
CA THR A 109 7.77 1.59 8.84
C THR A 109 6.32 1.50 9.29
N MET A 110 5.44 1.04 8.38
CA MET A 110 4.05 0.71 8.66
C MET A 110 3.82 -0.78 8.38
N ILE A 111 3.08 -1.45 9.27
CA ILE A 111 2.77 -2.88 9.12
C ILE A 111 1.26 -3.06 8.98
N TYR A 112 0.86 -3.69 7.89
CA TYR A 112 -0.49 -4.12 7.62
C TYR A 112 -0.59 -5.63 7.73
N THR A 113 -1.72 -6.13 8.23
CA THR A 113 -2.03 -7.57 8.26
C THR A 113 -3.29 -7.84 7.48
N CYS A 114 -3.36 -9.01 6.89
CA CYS A 114 -4.57 -9.54 6.28
C CYS A 114 -4.71 -11.01 6.66
N LYS A 115 -5.92 -11.39 7.07
CA LYS A 115 -6.33 -12.78 7.21
C LYS A 115 -7.74 -12.92 6.66
N ALA A 116 -7.88 -13.66 5.57
CA ALA A 116 -9.15 -13.83 4.88
C ALA A 116 -9.39 -15.27 4.47
N PHE A 117 -10.65 -15.69 4.55
CA PHE A 117 -11.13 -17.02 4.18
C PHE A 117 -12.06 -16.91 2.97
N GLY A 118 -11.98 -17.89 2.09
CA GLY A 118 -12.87 -17.98 0.95
C GLY A 118 -14.27 -18.50 1.32
N SER A 119 -15.19 -18.40 0.39
CA SER A 119 -16.57 -18.91 0.50
C SER A 119 -16.94 -19.75 -0.72
N GLU A 120 -18.08 -20.43 -0.70
CA GLU A 120 -18.60 -21.18 -1.85
C GLU A 120 -18.78 -20.30 -3.10
N GLU A 121 -19.28 -19.07 -2.90
CA GLU A 121 -19.51 -18.10 -3.98
C GLU A 121 -18.24 -17.34 -4.37
N GLY A 122 -17.19 -17.46 -3.57
CA GLY A 122 -15.93 -16.74 -3.69
C GLY A 122 -15.94 -15.41 -2.95
N THR A 123 -14.96 -15.23 -2.07
CA THR A 123 -14.71 -14.00 -1.31
C THR A 123 -13.68 -13.15 -2.03
N MET A 124 -14.03 -11.90 -2.37
CA MET A 124 -13.07 -10.95 -2.92
C MET A 124 -12.31 -10.29 -1.76
N VAL A 125 -11.02 -10.55 -1.68
CA VAL A 125 -10.10 -9.85 -0.77
C VAL A 125 -9.70 -8.53 -1.41
N THR A 126 -9.89 -7.45 -0.68
CA THR A 126 -9.65 -6.08 -1.14
C THR A 126 -8.75 -5.33 -0.17
N ALA A 127 -8.38 -4.11 -0.51
CA ALA A 127 -7.61 -3.26 0.39
C ALA A 127 -8.33 -2.94 1.72
N ARG A 128 -9.65 -3.15 1.79
CA ARG A 128 -10.45 -3.05 3.03
C ARG A 128 -10.05 -4.10 4.07
N ASP A 129 -9.57 -5.26 3.61
CA ASP A 129 -9.21 -6.39 4.47
C ASP A 129 -7.79 -6.24 5.06
N LEU A 130 -7.09 -5.16 4.69
CA LEU A 130 -5.80 -4.78 5.26
C LEU A 130 -6.02 -4.02 6.57
N ASN A 131 -5.54 -4.58 7.66
CA ASN A 131 -5.61 -3.97 8.97
C ASN A 131 -4.25 -3.39 9.34
N TYR A 132 -4.17 -2.09 9.56
CA TYR A 132 -2.96 -1.44 10.06
C TYR A 132 -2.75 -1.76 11.53
N LEU A 133 -1.53 -2.12 11.91
CA LEU A 133 -1.18 -2.46 13.32
C LEU A 133 -0.82 -1.23 14.17
N GLY A 134 -1.16 -0.04 13.76
CA GLY A 134 -0.87 1.22 14.44
C GLY A 134 -2.09 2.12 14.60
N ASP A 135 -1.89 3.42 14.47
CA ASP A 135 -2.93 4.42 14.63
C ASP A 135 -3.98 4.34 13.51
N ALA A 136 -5.27 4.25 13.87
CA ALA A 136 -6.39 4.18 12.93
C ALA A 136 -6.44 5.34 11.91
N THR A 137 -5.79 6.47 12.19
CA THR A 137 -5.71 7.60 11.25
C THR A 137 -4.83 7.32 10.03
N LEU A 138 -4.04 6.23 10.06
CA LEU A 138 -3.19 5.76 8.98
C LEU A 138 -3.76 4.51 8.27
N GLU A 139 -5.02 4.21 8.49
CA GLU A 139 -5.72 3.21 7.67
C GLU A 139 -5.82 3.66 6.21
N ILE A 140 -5.98 2.68 5.32
CA ILE A 140 -6.19 2.96 3.90
C ILE A 140 -7.47 3.78 3.71
N PRO A 141 -7.41 4.91 2.98
CA PRO A 141 -8.58 5.76 2.76
C PRO A 141 -9.74 5.01 2.08
N GLU A 142 -10.98 5.37 2.42
CA GLU A 142 -12.20 4.72 1.88
C GLU A 142 -12.21 4.64 0.34
N LEU A 143 -11.67 5.66 -0.33
CA LEU A 143 -11.56 5.72 -1.79
C LEU A 143 -10.81 4.51 -2.37
N TYR A 144 -9.83 3.96 -1.64
CA TYR A 144 -8.96 2.88 -2.10
C TYR A 144 -9.33 1.51 -1.51
N LYS A 145 -10.24 1.44 -0.54
CA LYS A 145 -10.64 0.19 0.13
C LYS A 145 -11.26 -0.85 -0.82
N THR A 146 -11.71 -0.44 -1.99
CA THR A 146 -12.30 -1.34 -3.00
C THR A 146 -11.30 -1.96 -3.97
N ILE A 147 -10.00 -1.61 -3.89
CA ILE A 147 -8.97 -2.16 -4.76
C ILE A 147 -8.86 -3.67 -4.51
N PRO A 148 -9.06 -4.52 -5.56
CA PRO A 148 -9.04 -5.96 -5.41
C PRO A 148 -7.62 -6.51 -5.30
N ILE A 149 -7.39 -7.43 -4.36
CA ILE A 149 -6.12 -8.12 -4.15
C ILE A 149 -6.18 -9.52 -4.74
N THR A 150 -7.08 -10.36 -4.24
CA THR A 150 -7.29 -11.74 -4.72
C THR A 150 -8.73 -12.18 -4.52
N LYS A 151 -9.14 -13.29 -5.13
CA LYS A 151 -10.42 -13.93 -4.88
C LYS A 151 -10.19 -15.34 -4.35
N LEU A 152 -10.80 -15.67 -3.22
CA LEU A 152 -10.67 -16.95 -2.53
C LEU A 152 -11.98 -17.72 -2.59
N PHE A 153 -11.89 -19.03 -2.79
CA PHE A 153 -13.02 -19.95 -2.71
C PHE A 153 -12.93 -20.82 -1.45
N ARG A 154 -13.97 -21.59 -1.17
CA ARG A 154 -14.01 -22.49 -0.01
C ARG A 154 -12.77 -23.38 0.05
N GLY A 155 -12.19 -23.53 1.24
CA GLY A 155 -10.95 -24.24 1.48
C GLY A 155 -9.69 -23.40 1.20
N GLN A 156 -9.81 -22.23 0.62
CA GLN A 156 -8.68 -21.33 0.39
C GLN A 156 -8.68 -20.19 1.41
N MET A 157 -7.51 -19.87 1.91
CA MET A 157 -7.27 -18.72 2.78
C MET A 157 -6.03 -17.96 2.35
N VAL A 158 -5.90 -16.73 2.80
CA VAL A 158 -4.66 -15.96 2.72
C VAL A 158 -4.37 -15.33 4.07
N GLU A 159 -3.12 -15.39 4.49
CA GLU A 159 -2.62 -14.74 5.70
C GLU A 159 -1.24 -14.14 5.42
N PHE A 160 -1.06 -12.85 5.66
CA PHE A 160 0.22 -12.20 5.44
C PHE A 160 0.40 -10.95 6.30
N TYR A 161 1.65 -10.55 6.43
CA TYR A 161 2.10 -9.26 6.95
C TYR A 161 2.76 -8.48 5.83
N ALA A 162 2.28 -7.27 5.59
CA ALA A 162 2.78 -6.37 4.56
C ALA A 162 3.45 -5.17 5.23
N THR A 163 4.71 -4.95 4.91
CA THR A 163 5.53 -3.87 5.46
C THR A 163 5.67 -2.77 4.42
N ALA A 164 5.25 -1.54 4.79
CA ALA A 164 5.42 -0.34 4.00
C ALA A 164 6.54 0.53 4.57
N ILE A 165 7.36 1.06 3.68
CA ILE A 165 8.45 2.00 3.98
C ILE A 165 8.40 3.18 3.03
#